data_f76d28e9b2d4bfe606cc506bb0e1b083
#
_entry.id   f76d28e9b2d4bfe606cc506bb0e1b083
#
_cell.length_a   1.000
_cell.length_b   1.000
_cell.length_c   1.000
_cell.angle_alpha   90.00
_cell.angle_beta   90.00
_cell.angle_gamma   90.00
#
_symmetry.space_group_name_H-M   'P 1'
#
loop_
_entity.id
_entity.type
_entity.pdbx_description
1 polymer ?
#
loop_
_entity_poly.entity_id
_entity_poly.type
_entity_poly.pdbx_seq_one_letter_code
_entity_poly.pdbx_strand_id
1 'polypeptide(L)'
;MKRSGIADLPLHGGRVPHWLAERMARLGTAITETIVHDYGASAFLSRLSDPFWFQAFGAVMGMDWHSSGITTSVMGALKRGLASRADELGIYICGGRGRFSRNTPQELRVIAERRGFDGEDLVRTSRLTARVDNNAIGDGFQIYLHCFVLTAKGEWAIVQQGLNDQSGLARRYHWHSPSVRDFVAEPHTGIVGENQGTIMNLVDAGARPAQTAMLDIAHEHPDKTLNEARHLLTLTGVQSTGSLRENTFRRSVKTDNEAGVQSTGSLRENTSRRRLEMPGHHDVRPENINLKRLGAVLAVAYERDLHDFAELLLLENLGPRTLQSLALISEVVHGAPSRFSDPARFSFAHGGKDRHPFPVPLKTYDESLNFLRGSLDAARLGDKDKLDGFRRLDRFVRAVETRFDPEADFKAVIAHEEAISPSLDGRSVFDDKPHQPSLF
;
A
#
# COMPACT_ATOMS: atom_id res chain seq x y z
N MET A 1 18.82 38.81 16.60
CA MET A 1 17.82 38.04 15.87
C MET A 1 18.16 36.54 15.98
N LYS A 2 17.46 35.82 16.84
CA LYS A 2 17.62 34.36 16.98
C LYS A 2 16.90 33.65 15.84
N ARG A 3 17.62 33.11 14.88
CA ARG A 3 17.09 32.20 13.88
C ARG A 3 17.14 30.77 14.41
N SER A 4 16.11 30.35 15.14
CA SER A 4 15.83 28.94 15.38
C SER A 4 15.10 28.39 14.14
N GLY A 5 15.84 27.92 13.18
CA GLY A 5 15.26 27.29 11.99
C GLY A 5 15.01 25.81 12.23
N ILE A 6 13.98 25.45 12.97
CA ILE A 6 13.29 24.19 12.80
C ILE A 6 12.29 24.46 11.68
N ALA A 7 12.57 23.99 10.48
CA ALA A 7 11.60 24.02 9.40
C ALA A 7 10.60 22.89 9.66
N ASP A 8 9.60 23.15 10.47
CA ASP A 8 8.35 22.40 10.44
C ASP A 8 7.74 22.65 9.08
N LEU A 9 7.94 21.73 8.15
CA LEU A 9 7.28 21.75 6.86
C LEU A 9 5.89 21.15 7.05
N PRO A 10 4.82 21.97 7.00
CA PRO A 10 3.47 21.44 6.95
C PRO A 10 3.31 20.75 5.60
N LEU A 11 3.43 19.44 5.56
CA LEU A 11 3.39 18.62 4.33
C LEU A 11 1.97 18.28 3.87
N HIS A 12 0.97 18.90 4.41
CA HIS A 12 -0.38 18.78 3.91
C HIS A 12 -0.56 19.64 2.65
N GLY A 13 -0.24 19.03 1.48
CA GLY A 13 -0.49 19.62 0.16
C GLY A 13 0.65 20.48 -0.43
N GLY A 14 1.76 20.68 0.24
CA GLY A 14 2.89 21.49 -0.21
C GLY A 14 3.85 20.75 -1.15
N ARG A 15 4.50 21.50 -2.06
CA ARG A 15 5.67 21.03 -2.80
C ARG A 15 6.90 21.20 -1.89
N VAL A 16 7.77 20.17 -1.85
CA VAL A 16 9.08 20.30 -1.21
C VAL A 16 9.82 21.49 -1.83
N PRO A 17 10.33 22.44 -1.02
CA PRO A 17 11.10 23.56 -1.55
C PRO A 17 12.25 23.10 -2.42
N HIS A 18 12.54 23.83 -3.52
CA HIS A 18 13.56 23.43 -4.49
C HIS A 18 14.93 23.16 -3.86
N TRP A 19 15.37 24.03 -2.97
CA TRP A 19 16.65 23.89 -2.26
C TRP A 19 16.72 22.61 -1.39
N LEU A 20 15.58 22.21 -0.79
CA LEU A 20 15.52 20.97 0.00
C LEU A 20 15.52 19.76 -0.93
N ALA A 21 14.77 19.82 -2.03
CA ALA A 21 14.74 18.74 -3.00
C ALA A 21 16.11 18.48 -3.65
N GLU A 22 16.89 19.53 -3.92
CA GLU A 22 18.28 19.41 -4.41
C GLU A 22 19.21 18.83 -3.35
N ARG A 23 19.09 19.30 -2.10
CA ARG A 23 19.87 18.76 -0.99
C ARG A 23 19.58 17.28 -0.75
N MET A 24 18.30 16.89 -0.78
CA MET A 24 17.88 15.49 -0.69
C MET A 24 18.46 14.66 -1.82
N ALA A 25 18.38 15.14 -3.06
CA ALA A 25 18.93 14.44 -4.22
C ALA A 25 20.46 14.21 -4.04
N ARG A 26 21.21 15.25 -3.69
CA ARG A 26 22.67 15.15 -3.47
C ARG A 26 23.02 14.18 -2.35
N LEU A 27 22.35 14.28 -1.21
CA LEU A 27 22.62 13.45 -0.05
C LEU A 27 22.21 11.99 -0.30
N GLY A 28 21.02 11.77 -0.86
CA GLY A 28 20.55 10.44 -1.22
C GLY A 28 21.44 9.75 -2.26
N THR A 29 21.92 10.51 -3.27
CA THR A 29 22.87 10.00 -4.26
C THR A 29 24.18 9.58 -3.61
N ALA A 30 24.80 10.43 -2.80
CA ALA A 30 26.09 10.14 -2.18
C ALA A 30 26.04 8.90 -1.26
N ILE A 31 24.95 8.74 -0.49
CA ILE A 31 24.76 7.55 0.35
C ILE A 31 24.52 6.31 -0.54
N THR A 32 23.72 6.42 -1.59
CA THR A 32 23.48 5.31 -2.52
C THR A 32 24.75 4.88 -3.22
N GLU A 33 25.57 5.83 -3.70
CA GLU A 33 26.87 5.56 -4.31
C GLU A 33 27.78 4.77 -3.37
N THR A 34 27.85 5.20 -2.11
CA THR A 34 28.65 4.49 -1.09
C THR A 34 28.13 3.05 -0.90
N ILE A 35 26.83 2.88 -0.76
CA ILE A 35 26.23 1.54 -0.59
C ILE A 35 26.53 0.66 -1.79
N VAL A 36 26.37 1.19 -3.00
CA VAL A 36 26.60 0.43 -4.24
C VAL A 36 28.08 0.08 -4.40
N HIS A 37 28.98 1.01 -4.08
CA HIS A 37 30.43 0.78 -4.15
C HIS A 37 30.88 -0.30 -3.16
N ASP A 38 30.43 -0.22 -1.91
CA ASP A 38 30.94 -1.08 -0.84
C ASP A 38 30.20 -2.43 -0.77
N TYR A 39 28.91 -2.48 -1.12
CA TYR A 39 28.06 -3.65 -0.92
C TYR A 39 27.28 -4.10 -2.17
N GLY A 40 27.32 -3.31 -3.24
CA GLY A 40 26.65 -3.60 -4.51
C GLY A 40 25.19 -3.11 -4.57
N ALA A 41 24.66 -3.06 -5.80
CA ALA A 41 23.31 -2.58 -6.07
C ALA A 41 22.21 -3.42 -5.42
N SER A 42 22.40 -4.75 -5.31
CA SER A 42 21.46 -5.66 -4.63
C SER A 42 21.29 -5.31 -3.15
N ALA A 43 22.39 -4.91 -2.47
CA ALA A 43 22.31 -4.47 -1.08
C ALA A 43 21.51 -3.17 -0.93
N PHE A 44 21.64 -2.24 -1.87
CA PHE A 44 20.81 -1.04 -1.88
C PHE A 44 19.32 -1.37 -2.06
N LEU A 45 18.96 -2.26 -2.99
CA LEU A 45 17.57 -2.69 -3.19
C LEU A 45 16.98 -3.35 -1.95
N SER A 46 17.73 -4.25 -1.33
CA SER A 46 17.32 -4.91 -0.08
C SER A 46 17.02 -3.88 1.02
N ARG A 47 17.87 -2.86 1.17
CA ARG A 47 17.64 -1.78 2.15
C ARG A 47 16.46 -0.90 1.78
N LEU A 48 16.33 -0.53 0.50
CA LEU A 48 15.22 0.28 0.02
C LEU A 48 13.85 -0.40 0.22
N SER A 49 13.83 -1.74 0.17
CA SER A 49 12.63 -2.55 0.40
C SER A 49 12.34 -2.84 1.88
N ASP A 50 13.24 -2.48 2.79
CA ASP A 50 13.01 -2.52 4.23
C ASP A 50 12.28 -1.24 4.67
N PRO A 51 11.06 -1.33 5.19
CA PRO A 51 10.29 -0.17 5.59
C PRO A 51 10.96 0.71 6.64
N PHE A 52 11.64 0.10 7.60
CA PHE A 52 12.33 0.82 8.66
C PHE A 52 13.54 1.57 8.13
N TRP A 53 14.41 0.89 7.36
CA TRP A 53 15.56 1.53 6.74
C TRP A 53 15.15 2.68 5.81
N PHE A 54 14.11 2.47 5.00
CA PHE A 54 13.56 3.51 4.12
C PHE A 54 13.16 4.77 4.90
N GLN A 55 12.49 4.58 6.05
CA GLN A 55 12.06 5.68 6.91
C GLN A 55 13.26 6.43 7.50
N ALA A 56 14.25 5.70 8.05
CA ALA A 56 15.48 6.27 8.58
C ALA A 56 16.27 7.02 7.51
N PHE A 57 16.37 6.45 6.31
CA PHE A 57 17.04 7.06 5.17
C PHE A 57 16.36 8.38 4.75
N GLY A 58 15.04 8.40 4.70
CA GLY A 58 14.28 9.62 4.43
C GLY A 58 14.51 10.70 5.50
N ALA A 59 14.59 10.32 6.77
CA ALA A 59 14.91 11.23 7.87
C ALA A 59 16.32 11.81 7.72
N VAL A 60 17.31 10.98 7.39
CA VAL A 60 18.69 11.42 7.09
C VAL A 60 18.70 12.41 5.93
N MET A 61 17.93 12.17 4.88
CA MET A 61 17.81 13.08 3.74
C MET A 61 17.14 14.41 4.10
N GLY A 62 16.47 14.51 5.23
CA GLY A 62 15.89 15.75 5.75
C GLY A 62 14.37 15.81 5.76
N MET A 63 13.71 14.68 5.55
CA MET A 63 12.26 14.58 5.73
C MET A 63 11.89 14.44 7.20
N ASP A 64 10.71 14.93 7.54
CA ASP A 64 10.08 14.59 8.81
C ASP A 64 9.63 13.13 8.77
N TRP A 65 10.00 12.37 9.78
CA TRP A 65 9.70 10.95 9.87
C TRP A 65 8.21 10.60 10.05
N HIS A 66 7.41 11.57 10.48
CA HIS A 66 5.95 11.44 10.58
C HIS A 66 5.20 11.66 9.27
N SER A 67 5.87 12.15 8.24
CA SER A 67 5.18 12.60 7.04
C SER A 67 4.95 11.48 6.03
N SER A 68 3.71 11.32 5.57
CA SER A 68 3.39 10.51 4.39
C SER A 68 4.10 10.99 3.12
N GLY A 69 4.52 12.27 3.09
CA GLY A 69 5.30 12.87 2.02
C GLY A 69 6.72 12.31 1.87
N ILE A 70 7.24 11.56 2.87
CA ILE A 70 8.58 10.98 2.82
C ILE A 70 8.77 10.09 1.59
N THR A 71 7.80 9.25 1.25
CA THR A 71 7.88 8.32 0.12
C THR A 71 8.05 9.06 -1.20
N THR A 72 7.22 10.06 -1.46
CA THR A 72 7.26 10.85 -2.71
C THR A 72 8.53 11.65 -2.81
N SER A 73 9.01 12.21 -1.71
CA SER A 73 10.19 13.06 -1.65
C SER A 73 11.48 12.27 -1.82
N VAL A 74 11.60 11.14 -1.10
CA VAL A 74 12.77 10.24 -1.18
C VAL A 74 12.89 9.66 -2.59
N MET A 75 11.83 9.02 -3.09
CA MET A 75 11.88 8.40 -4.42
C MET A 75 12.07 9.42 -5.54
N GLY A 76 11.47 10.61 -5.43
CA GLY A 76 11.67 11.69 -6.37
C GLY A 76 13.09 12.28 -6.33
N ALA A 77 13.69 12.38 -5.16
CA ALA A 77 15.07 12.84 -4.98
C ALA A 77 16.08 11.83 -5.54
N LEU A 78 15.89 10.54 -5.25
CA LEU A 78 16.72 9.46 -5.79
C LEU A 78 16.63 9.39 -7.31
N LYS A 79 15.42 9.42 -7.89
CA LYS A 79 15.27 9.39 -9.36
C LYS A 79 16.02 10.54 -10.02
N ARG A 80 15.94 11.75 -9.47
CA ARG A 80 16.68 12.91 -10.03
C ARG A 80 18.19 12.79 -9.81
N GLY A 81 18.62 12.43 -8.60
CA GLY A 81 20.02 12.41 -8.23
C GLY A 81 20.82 11.32 -8.93
N LEU A 82 20.21 10.14 -9.11
CA LEU A 82 20.88 8.99 -9.72
C LEU A 82 20.76 8.95 -11.26
N ALA A 83 19.92 9.77 -11.88
CA ALA A 83 19.64 9.70 -13.31
C ALA A 83 20.88 9.76 -14.21
N SER A 84 21.83 10.67 -13.93
CA SER A 84 23.06 10.83 -14.69
C SER A 84 24.11 9.75 -14.42
N ARG A 85 23.94 8.96 -13.38
CA ARG A 85 24.87 7.92 -12.93
C ARG A 85 24.27 6.52 -12.96
N ALA A 86 23.07 6.39 -13.54
CA ALA A 86 22.31 5.15 -13.54
C ALA A 86 23.08 3.98 -14.15
N ASP A 87 23.76 4.22 -15.27
CA ASP A 87 24.56 3.19 -15.97
C ASP A 87 25.82 2.81 -15.20
N GLU A 88 26.46 3.77 -14.53
CA GLU A 88 27.67 3.54 -13.72
C GLU A 88 27.32 2.73 -12.45
N LEU A 89 26.26 3.12 -11.76
CA LEU A 89 25.82 2.47 -10.53
C LEU A 89 25.03 1.18 -10.79
N GLY A 90 24.58 0.98 -12.03
CA GLY A 90 23.71 -0.13 -12.37
C GLY A 90 22.36 -0.09 -11.66
N ILE A 91 21.82 1.12 -11.39
CA ILE A 91 20.53 1.34 -10.74
C ILE A 91 19.68 2.27 -11.58
N TYR A 92 18.47 1.81 -11.91
CA TYR A 92 17.50 2.54 -12.73
C TYR A 92 16.21 2.73 -11.95
N ILE A 93 15.72 3.96 -11.85
CA ILE A 93 14.46 4.28 -11.17
C ILE A 93 13.41 4.72 -12.17
N CYS A 94 12.41 3.88 -12.36
CA CYS A 94 11.28 4.10 -13.27
C CYS A 94 10.05 4.53 -12.50
N GLY A 95 9.15 5.27 -13.16
CA GLY A 95 7.89 5.69 -12.58
C GLY A 95 8.00 6.96 -11.75
N GLY A 96 7.16 7.04 -10.71
CA GLY A 96 7.07 8.20 -9.83
C GLY A 96 5.63 8.54 -9.45
N ARG A 97 5.36 9.80 -9.08
CA ARG A 97 4.05 10.27 -8.63
C ARG A 97 3.14 10.64 -9.81
N GLY A 98 1.86 10.27 -9.72
CA GLY A 98 0.80 10.68 -10.63
C GLY A 98 1.08 10.28 -12.08
N ARG A 99 1.17 11.25 -13.00
CA ARG A 99 1.42 10.95 -14.43
C ARG A 99 2.70 10.17 -14.69
N PHE A 100 3.72 10.34 -13.85
CA PHE A 100 4.99 9.65 -14.02
C PHE A 100 4.89 8.14 -13.74
N SER A 101 3.95 7.72 -12.88
CA SER A 101 3.69 6.30 -12.67
C SER A 101 3.23 5.59 -13.95
N ARG A 102 2.53 6.31 -14.84
CA ARG A 102 2.06 5.78 -16.13
C ARG A 102 3.19 5.58 -17.16
N ASN A 103 4.31 6.24 -16.96
CA ASN A 103 5.48 6.12 -17.84
C ASN A 103 6.35 4.89 -17.49
N THR A 104 6.11 4.25 -16.34
CA THR A 104 6.90 3.09 -15.88
C THR A 104 7.05 2.01 -16.94
N PRO A 105 6.00 1.56 -17.65
CA PRO A 105 6.14 0.55 -18.68
C PRO A 105 7.10 0.95 -19.81
N GLN A 106 7.04 2.19 -20.27
CA GLN A 106 7.92 2.67 -21.32
C GLN A 106 9.36 2.82 -20.84
N GLU A 107 9.55 3.37 -19.64
CA GLU A 107 10.88 3.49 -19.04
C GLU A 107 11.54 2.11 -18.86
N LEU A 108 10.76 1.09 -18.42
CA LEU A 108 11.25 -0.29 -18.28
C LEU A 108 11.65 -0.92 -19.60
N ARG A 109 10.84 -0.77 -20.67
CA ARG A 109 11.19 -1.29 -22.01
C ARG A 109 12.50 -0.72 -22.52
N VAL A 110 12.70 0.60 -22.37
CA VAL A 110 13.94 1.27 -22.81
C VAL A 110 15.16 0.74 -22.05
N ILE A 111 15.04 0.48 -20.76
CA ILE A 111 16.14 -0.06 -19.95
C ILE A 111 16.37 -1.54 -20.30
N ALA A 112 15.29 -2.31 -20.43
CA ALA A 112 15.36 -3.72 -20.79
C ALA A 112 16.05 -3.94 -22.13
N GLU A 113 15.70 -3.17 -23.15
CA GLU A 113 16.34 -3.20 -24.47
C GLU A 113 17.86 -2.96 -24.37
N ARG A 114 18.27 -1.94 -23.59
CA ARG A 114 19.69 -1.60 -23.39
C ARG A 114 20.46 -2.65 -22.60
N ARG A 115 19.79 -3.39 -21.70
CA ARG A 115 20.40 -4.34 -20.77
C ARG A 115 20.20 -5.80 -21.15
N GLY A 116 19.41 -6.08 -22.16
CA GLY A 116 19.11 -7.45 -22.61
C GLY A 116 18.13 -8.20 -21.72
N PHE A 117 17.19 -7.50 -21.05
CA PHE A 117 16.13 -8.10 -20.25
C PHE A 117 14.87 -8.29 -21.07
N ASP A 118 13.98 -9.17 -20.59
CA ASP A 118 12.60 -9.22 -21.07
C ASP A 118 11.82 -7.99 -20.55
N GLY A 119 11.60 -7.03 -21.44
CA GLY A 119 10.88 -5.80 -21.13
C GLY A 119 9.41 -6.03 -20.80
N GLU A 120 8.77 -7.03 -21.44
CA GLU A 120 7.36 -7.31 -21.21
C GLU A 120 7.15 -8.01 -19.86
N ASP A 121 8.08 -8.86 -19.42
CA ASP A 121 8.03 -9.44 -18.09
C ASP A 121 8.16 -8.37 -17.00
N LEU A 122 9.08 -7.43 -17.16
CA LEU A 122 9.22 -6.28 -16.25
C LEU A 122 7.96 -5.40 -16.23
N VAL A 123 7.34 -5.18 -17.39
CA VAL A 123 6.08 -4.42 -17.51
C VAL A 123 4.92 -5.19 -16.86
N ARG A 124 4.84 -6.51 -17.07
CA ARG A 124 3.86 -7.38 -16.42
C ARG A 124 4.02 -7.31 -14.90
N THR A 125 5.24 -7.46 -14.40
CA THR A 125 5.58 -7.32 -12.97
C THR A 125 5.13 -5.98 -12.40
N SER A 126 5.48 -4.87 -13.07
CA SER A 126 5.08 -3.52 -12.66
C SER A 126 3.56 -3.34 -12.59
N ARG A 127 2.83 -3.87 -13.58
CA ARG A 127 1.37 -3.83 -13.61
C ARG A 127 0.75 -4.70 -12.53
N LEU A 128 1.27 -5.91 -12.36
CA LEU A 128 0.72 -6.87 -11.40
C LEU A 128 0.87 -6.38 -9.96
N THR A 129 2.04 -5.88 -9.57
CA THR A 129 2.25 -5.31 -8.23
C THR A 129 1.32 -4.14 -7.96
N ALA A 130 1.11 -3.27 -8.96
CA ALA A 130 0.15 -2.17 -8.82
C ALA A 130 -1.31 -2.66 -8.72
N ARG A 131 -1.67 -3.75 -9.41
CA ARG A 131 -3.00 -4.35 -9.33
C ARG A 131 -3.24 -5.05 -8.00
N VAL A 132 -2.23 -5.73 -7.47
CA VAL A 132 -2.30 -6.34 -6.15
C VAL A 132 -2.59 -5.28 -5.10
N ASP A 133 -1.78 -4.23 -5.01
CA ASP A 133 -1.90 -3.20 -3.98
C ASP A 133 -3.18 -2.35 -4.12
N ASN A 134 -3.67 -2.19 -5.35
CA ASN A 134 -4.86 -1.34 -5.58
C ASN A 134 -6.18 -2.12 -5.54
N ASN A 135 -6.17 -3.43 -5.81
CA ASN A 135 -7.39 -4.20 -6.03
C ASN A 135 -7.53 -5.40 -5.09
N ALA A 136 -6.43 -6.15 -4.82
CA ALA A 136 -6.49 -7.40 -4.09
C ALA A 136 -6.43 -7.22 -2.56
N ILE A 137 -5.97 -6.05 -2.10
CA ILE A 137 -6.06 -5.62 -0.71
C ILE A 137 -7.20 -4.60 -0.64
N GLY A 138 -8.28 -4.96 0.04
CA GLY A 138 -9.50 -4.16 0.13
C GLY A 138 -9.41 -3.04 1.17
N ASP A 139 -8.28 -2.35 1.23
CA ASP A 139 -7.97 -1.30 2.19
C ASP A 139 -8.40 0.11 1.76
N GLY A 140 -8.94 0.25 0.54
CA GLY A 140 -9.45 1.51 -0.03
C GLY A 140 -8.39 2.53 -0.43
N PHE A 141 -7.13 2.17 -0.36
CA PHE A 141 -6.06 3.05 -0.83
C PHE A 141 -5.91 2.97 -2.35
N GLN A 142 -5.88 4.14 -3.00
CA GLN A 142 -5.65 4.25 -4.44
C GLN A 142 -4.19 4.62 -4.70
N ILE A 143 -3.48 3.77 -5.44
CA ILE A 143 -2.07 3.99 -5.75
C ILE A 143 -1.90 5.24 -6.61
N TYR A 144 -1.16 6.22 -6.10
CA TYR A 144 -0.81 7.45 -6.80
C TYR A 144 0.69 7.64 -7.04
N LEU A 145 1.51 6.84 -6.34
CA LEU A 145 2.94 6.75 -6.56
C LEU A 145 3.32 5.29 -6.81
N HIS A 146 4.04 5.06 -7.90
CA HIS A 146 4.62 3.77 -8.25
C HIS A 146 6.06 4.01 -8.73
N CYS A 147 7.02 3.50 -7.98
CA CYS A 147 8.44 3.57 -8.33
C CYS A 147 9.00 2.15 -8.44
N PHE A 148 9.51 1.82 -9.61
CA PHE A 148 10.18 0.57 -9.91
C PHE A 148 11.70 0.83 -9.97
N VAL A 149 12.47 0.20 -9.10
CA VAL A 149 13.93 0.31 -9.04
C VAL A 149 14.52 -0.97 -9.56
N LEU A 150 15.24 -0.92 -10.67
CA LEU A 150 15.83 -2.06 -11.36
C LEU A 150 17.35 -1.99 -11.26
N THR A 151 18.02 -3.11 -11.03
CA THR A 151 19.47 -3.20 -11.13
C THR A 151 19.92 -3.67 -12.50
N ALA A 152 21.21 -3.44 -12.82
CA ALA A 152 21.85 -3.99 -14.02
C ALA A 152 21.91 -5.53 -14.05
N LYS A 153 21.54 -6.21 -12.95
CA LYS A 153 21.46 -7.68 -12.84
C LYS A 153 20.03 -8.21 -12.99
N GLY A 154 19.04 -7.34 -13.20
CA GLY A 154 17.64 -7.73 -13.31
C GLY A 154 16.89 -7.86 -11.99
N GLU A 155 17.55 -7.69 -10.83
CA GLU A 155 16.85 -7.60 -9.53
C GLU A 155 16.09 -6.28 -9.44
N TRP A 156 14.94 -6.31 -8.78
CA TRP A 156 14.13 -5.11 -8.62
C TRP A 156 13.56 -4.95 -7.20
N ALA A 157 13.30 -3.71 -6.84
CA ALA A 157 12.47 -3.34 -5.71
C ALA A 157 11.39 -2.35 -6.18
N ILE A 158 10.19 -2.44 -5.59
CA ILE A 158 9.11 -1.52 -5.89
C ILE A 158 8.66 -0.85 -4.60
N VAL A 159 8.52 0.47 -4.65
CA VAL A 159 7.93 1.27 -3.59
C VAL A 159 6.71 1.97 -4.15
N GLN A 160 5.55 1.66 -3.59
CA GLN A 160 4.27 2.25 -3.96
C GLN A 160 3.67 3.01 -2.78
N GLN A 161 2.81 3.97 -3.09
CA GLN A 161 2.00 4.63 -2.07
C GLN A 161 0.60 4.88 -2.58
N GLY A 162 -0.37 4.45 -1.77
CA GLY A 162 -1.78 4.74 -1.94
C GLY A 162 -2.24 5.86 -1.02
N LEU A 163 -3.32 6.53 -1.41
CA LEU A 163 -4.06 7.50 -0.62
C LEU A 163 -5.50 7.04 -0.51
N ASN A 164 -6.06 7.09 0.67
CA ASN A 164 -7.47 6.92 0.91
C ASN A 164 -8.09 8.31 1.08
N ASP A 165 -8.91 8.74 0.12
CA ASP A 165 -9.51 10.08 0.10
C ASP A 165 -10.53 10.29 1.23
N GLN A 166 -11.10 9.22 1.76
CA GLN A 166 -12.10 9.31 2.84
C GLN A 166 -11.44 9.54 4.20
N SER A 167 -10.38 8.80 4.49
CA SER A 167 -9.66 8.93 5.75
C SER A 167 -8.56 10.00 5.71
N GLY A 168 -8.11 10.42 4.52
CA GLY A 168 -6.95 11.28 4.33
C GLY A 168 -5.61 10.63 4.67
N LEU A 169 -5.61 9.30 4.86
CA LEU A 169 -4.43 8.54 5.21
C LEU A 169 -3.68 8.05 3.97
N ALA A 170 -2.40 7.76 4.14
CA ALA A 170 -1.56 7.16 3.11
C ALA A 170 -1.00 5.81 3.59
N ARG A 171 -0.82 4.90 2.66
CA ARG A 171 -0.26 3.57 2.89
C ARG A 171 0.88 3.32 1.90
N ARG A 172 2.03 2.80 2.37
CA ARG A 172 3.19 2.51 1.55
C ARG A 172 3.40 1.00 1.48
N TYR A 173 3.66 0.49 0.27
CA TYR A 173 3.89 -0.91 -0.01
C TYR A 173 5.31 -1.09 -0.52
N HIS A 174 6.01 -2.10 0.02
CA HIS A 174 7.37 -2.45 -0.34
C HIS A 174 7.43 -3.86 -0.93
N TRP A 175 8.12 -3.98 -2.06
CA TRP A 175 8.35 -5.23 -2.77
C TRP A 175 9.83 -5.41 -3.06
N HIS A 176 10.29 -6.66 -3.06
CA HIS A 176 11.68 -7.00 -3.35
C HIS A 176 11.76 -8.32 -4.12
N SER A 177 12.29 -8.32 -5.35
CA SER A 177 12.27 -9.48 -6.23
C SER A 177 12.82 -10.76 -5.60
N PRO A 178 13.94 -10.74 -4.84
CA PRO A 178 14.41 -11.96 -4.18
C PRO A 178 13.49 -12.51 -3.10
N SER A 179 12.56 -11.71 -2.57
CA SER A 179 11.61 -12.12 -1.54
C SER A 179 10.28 -12.59 -2.12
N VAL A 180 9.95 -12.21 -3.36
CA VAL A 180 8.69 -12.58 -4.01
C VAL A 180 8.77 -14.02 -4.50
N ARG A 181 8.02 -14.91 -3.86
CA ARG A 181 7.83 -16.29 -4.31
C ARG A 181 6.58 -16.43 -5.17
N ASP A 182 5.58 -15.65 -4.84
CA ASP A 182 4.28 -15.59 -5.48
C ASP A 182 3.73 -14.17 -5.35
N PHE A 183 3.26 -13.60 -6.45
CA PHE A 183 2.72 -12.23 -6.46
C PHE A 183 1.38 -12.09 -5.74
N VAL A 184 0.68 -13.20 -5.52
CA VAL A 184 -0.66 -13.22 -4.95
C VAL A 184 -0.75 -14.02 -3.63
N ALA A 185 0.41 -14.25 -2.98
CA ALA A 185 0.48 -14.87 -1.65
C ALA A 185 1.58 -14.20 -0.82
N GLU A 186 1.19 -13.30 0.06
CA GLU A 186 2.07 -12.56 0.99
C GLU A 186 3.34 -11.99 0.33
N PRO A 187 3.19 -11.24 -0.79
CA PRO A 187 4.33 -10.91 -1.64
C PRO A 187 5.19 -9.75 -1.12
N HIS A 188 4.70 -8.97 -0.16
CA HIS A 188 5.33 -7.74 0.31
C HIS A 188 6.47 -8.02 1.29
N THR A 189 7.53 -7.23 1.22
CA THR A 189 8.53 -7.15 2.30
C THR A 189 8.00 -6.35 3.48
N GLY A 190 7.05 -5.44 3.24
CA GLY A 190 6.34 -4.74 4.28
C GLY A 190 5.29 -3.77 3.75
N ILE A 191 4.27 -3.53 4.55
CA ILE A 191 3.22 -2.55 4.29
C ILE A 191 3.18 -1.59 5.48
N VAL A 192 3.35 -0.30 5.20
CA VAL A 192 3.40 0.77 6.20
C VAL A 192 2.12 1.58 6.14
N GLY A 193 1.42 1.65 7.23
CA GLY A 193 0.17 2.39 7.39
C GLY A 193 -0.55 1.98 8.67
N GLU A 194 -1.59 2.72 9.03
CA GLU A 194 -2.46 2.32 10.12
C GLU A 194 -3.14 0.99 9.79
N ASN A 195 -3.16 0.07 10.75
CA ASN A 195 -3.88 -1.17 10.62
C ASN A 195 -5.38 -0.88 10.73
N GLN A 196 -6.15 -1.28 9.73
CA GLN A 196 -7.60 -1.04 9.64
C GLN A 196 -8.42 -2.24 10.15
N GLY A 197 -7.76 -3.25 10.72
CA GLY A 197 -8.44 -4.41 11.29
C GLY A 197 -8.97 -5.35 10.23
N THR A 198 -10.27 -5.38 10.07
CA THR A 198 -10.97 -6.34 9.21
C THR A 198 -11.16 -5.80 7.80
N ILE A 199 -10.20 -6.01 6.92
CA ILE A 199 -10.29 -5.69 5.49
C ILE A 199 -10.15 -6.95 4.64
N MET A 200 -10.76 -6.98 3.46
CA MET A 200 -10.57 -8.09 2.54
C MET A 200 -9.13 -8.16 2.07
N ASN A 201 -8.49 -9.31 2.27
CA ASN A 201 -7.11 -9.56 1.86
C ASN A 201 -7.04 -10.81 0.98
N LEU A 202 -7.07 -10.59 -0.33
CA LEU A 202 -7.00 -11.68 -1.30
C LEU A 202 -5.57 -12.16 -1.57
N VAL A 203 -4.56 -11.57 -0.94
CA VAL A 203 -3.17 -12.02 -1.01
C VAL A 203 -2.67 -12.61 0.32
N ASP A 204 -3.55 -12.84 1.27
CA ASP A 204 -3.28 -13.68 2.44
C ASP A 204 -2.99 -15.12 1.98
N ALA A 205 -2.04 -15.80 2.64
CA ALA A 205 -1.71 -17.18 2.30
C ALA A 205 -2.92 -18.13 2.37
N GLY A 206 -3.88 -17.84 3.26
CA GLY A 206 -5.13 -18.59 3.41
C GLY A 206 -6.22 -18.20 2.40
N ALA A 207 -6.00 -17.23 1.51
CA ALA A 207 -7.00 -16.79 0.51
C ALA A 207 -7.01 -17.65 -0.76
N ARG A 208 -6.14 -18.65 -0.87
CA ARG A 208 -6.07 -19.53 -2.06
C ARG A 208 -7.42 -20.13 -2.48
N PRO A 209 -8.26 -20.66 -1.57
CA PRO A 209 -9.57 -21.18 -1.97
C PRO A 209 -10.43 -20.13 -2.66
N ALA A 210 -10.45 -18.88 -2.17
CA ALA A 210 -11.19 -17.78 -2.79
C ALA A 210 -10.59 -17.40 -4.16
N GLN A 211 -9.25 -17.35 -4.30
CA GLN A 211 -8.58 -17.10 -5.56
C GLN A 211 -8.94 -18.15 -6.61
N THR A 212 -8.90 -19.44 -6.23
CA THR A 212 -9.28 -20.56 -7.12
C THR A 212 -10.74 -20.45 -7.55
N ALA A 213 -11.66 -20.26 -6.60
CA ALA A 213 -13.08 -20.15 -6.93
C ALA A 213 -13.39 -18.92 -7.81
N MET A 214 -12.71 -17.80 -7.63
CA MET A 214 -12.84 -16.64 -8.52
C MET A 214 -12.32 -16.93 -9.93
N LEU A 215 -11.27 -17.72 -10.06
CA LEU A 215 -10.75 -18.16 -11.36
C LEU A 215 -11.72 -19.15 -12.03
N ASP A 216 -12.27 -20.11 -11.28
CA ASP A 216 -13.29 -21.05 -11.77
C ASP A 216 -14.54 -20.29 -12.29
N ILE A 217 -15.00 -19.29 -11.53
CA ILE A 217 -16.08 -18.39 -11.95
C ILE A 217 -15.73 -17.66 -13.25
N ALA A 218 -14.48 -17.24 -13.43
CA ALA A 218 -14.05 -16.56 -14.64
C ALA A 218 -14.03 -17.45 -15.88
N HIS A 219 -13.90 -18.76 -15.69
CA HIS A 219 -14.00 -19.78 -16.77
C HIS A 219 -15.44 -20.21 -17.08
N GLU A 220 -16.40 -19.85 -16.21
CA GLU A 220 -17.79 -20.17 -16.46
C GLU A 220 -18.44 -19.19 -17.45
N HIS A 221 -19.50 -19.66 -18.13
CA HIS A 221 -20.25 -18.76 -19.01
C HIS A 221 -20.80 -17.57 -18.19
N PRO A 222 -20.59 -16.32 -18.61
CA PRO A 222 -20.95 -15.13 -17.84
C PRO A 222 -22.38 -15.09 -17.32
N ASP A 223 -23.34 -15.60 -18.12
CA ASP A 223 -24.75 -15.60 -17.72
C ASP A 223 -25.03 -16.47 -16.50
N LYS A 224 -24.26 -17.56 -16.30
CA LYS A 224 -24.41 -18.41 -15.11
C LYS A 224 -24.12 -17.58 -13.85
N THR A 225 -22.94 -16.98 -13.78
CA THR A 225 -22.53 -16.15 -12.64
C THR A 225 -23.42 -14.93 -12.46
N LEU A 226 -23.89 -14.31 -13.56
CA LEU A 226 -24.83 -13.19 -13.46
C LEU A 226 -26.18 -13.61 -12.91
N ASN A 227 -26.66 -14.81 -13.21
CA ASN A 227 -27.90 -15.35 -12.65
C ASN A 227 -27.73 -15.66 -11.15
N GLU A 228 -26.60 -16.24 -10.75
CA GLU A 228 -26.25 -16.45 -9.34
C GLU A 228 -26.21 -15.14 -8.58
N ALA A 229 -25.53 -14.12 -9.11
CA ALA A 229 -25.47 -12.78 -8.52
C ALA A 229 -26.86 -12.13 -8.40
N ARG A 230 -27.73 -12.26 -9.42
CA ARG A 230 -29.13 -11.79 -9.35
C ARG A 230 -29.92 -12.52 -8.27
N HIS A 231 -29.74 -13.82 -8.16
CA HIS A 231 -30.40 -14.61 -7.12
C HIS A 231 -30.00 -14.18 -5.73
N LEU A 232 -28.69 -13.94 -5.49
CA LEU A 232 -28.18 -13.37 -4.24
C LEU A 232 -28.82 -12.03 -3.92
N LEU A 233 -28.89 -11.12 -4.89
CA LEU A 233 -29.53 -9.81 -4.73
C LEU A 233 -31.01 -9.93 -4.39
N THR A 234 -31.71 -10.90 -4.96
CA THR A 234 -33.13 -11.17 -4.68
C THR A 234 -33.33 -11.72 -3.26
N LEU A 235 -32.49 -12.64 -2.81
CA LEU A 235 -32.54 -13.21 -1.46
C LEU A 235 -32.27 -12.17 -0.37
N THR A 236 -31.47 -11.16 -0.67
CA THR A 236 -31.14 -10.08 0.28
C THR A 236 -32.18 -8.95 0.29
N GLY A 237 -33.17 -8.99 -0.59
CA GLY A 237 -34.21 -7.96 -0.72
C GLY A 237 -33.70 -6.64 -1.31
N VAL A 238 -32.52 -6.67 -1.93
CA VAL A 238 -31.89 -5.51 -2.56
C VAL A 238 -32.27 -5.47 -4.04
N GLN A 239 -32.91 -4.39 -4.47
CA GLN A 239 -33.14 -4.15 -5.90
C GLN A 239 -31.79 -3.73 -6.55
N SER A 240 -31.39 -4.41 -7.63
CA SER A 240 -30.22 -4.03 -8.41
C SER A 240 -30.39 -2.58 -8.90
N THR A 241 -29.53 -1.68 -8.47
CA THR A 241 -29.49 -0.31 -8.98
C THR A 241 -28.93 -0.31 -10.40
N GLY A 242 -29.71 -0.84 -11.32
CA GLY A 242 -29.50 -0.72 -12.77
C GLY A 242 -30.26 0.49 -13.28
N SER A 243 -29.94 1.67 -12.84
CA SER A 243 -30.42 2.92 -13.43
C SER A 243 -29.29 3.89 -13.62
N LEU A 244 -29.10 4.22 -14.89
CA LEU A 244 -28.33 5.35 -15.36
C LEU A 244 -28.66 6.60 -14.54
N ARG A 245 -27.73 7.05 -13.71
CA ARG A 245 -27.66 8.46 -13.36
C ARG A 245 -26.25 8.94 -13.61
N GLU A 246 -26.18 9.76 -14.65
CA GLU A 246 -25.08 10.66 -14.96
C GLU A 246 -24.72 11.53 -13.76
N ASN A 247 -23.44 11.81 -13.70
CA ASN A 247 -22.82 12.77 -12.80
C ASN A 247 -23.61 14.08 -12.75
N THR A 248 -24.05 14.46 -11.57
CA THR A 248 -24.17 15.85 -11.21
C THR A 248 -23.70 16.05 -9.77
N PHE A 249 -22.51 16.54 -9.65
CA PHE A 249 -21.98 17.18 -8.45
C PHE A 249 -22.89 18.36 -8.13
N ARG A 250 -23.67 18.28 -7.07
CA ARG A 250 -24.21 19.48 -6.41
C ARG A 250 -24.16 19.32 -4.91
N ARG A 251 -23.31 20.15 -4.36
CA ARG A 251 -23.20 20.62 -2.98
C ARG A 251 -24.59 21.05 -2.48
N SER A 252 -25.06 20.54 -1.35
CA SER A 252 -26.01 21.27 -0.52
C SER A 252 -25.86 20.90 0.94
N VAL A 253 -25.89 21.95 1.70
CA VAL A 253 -25.61 22.11 3.13
C VAL A 253 -26.94 22.12 3.88
N LYS A 254 -26.95 21.54 5.10
CA LYS A 254 -27.83 21.77 6.29
C LYS A 254 -29.31 21.36 6.14
N THR A 255 -29.96 20.84 7.12
CA THR A 255 -30.19 21.21 8.53
C THR A 255 -31.02 20.14 9.24
N ASP A 256 -30.70 19.90 10.47
CA ASP A 256 -31.45 19.70 11.72
C ASP A 256 -32.79 18.90 11.81
N ASN A 257 -32.77 18.11 12.87
CA ASN A 257 -33.74 17.88 13.94
C ASN A 257 -34.61 16.60 13.97
N GLU A 258 -34.29 15.86 15.03
CA GLU A 258 -35.16 15.31 16.09
C GLU A 258 -36.20 14.22 15.79
N ALA A 259 -36.15 13.33 16.70
CA ALA A 259 -37.20 12.65 17.45
C ALA A 259 -37.31 11.12 17.25
N GLY A 260 -37.06 10.47 18.37
CA GLY A 260 -37.15 9.05 18.61
C GLY A 260 -38.52 8.42 18.37
N VAL A 261 -38.47 7.13 18.10
CA VAL A 261 -39.50 6.17 18.52
C VAL A 261 -38.87 4.82 18.78
N GLN A 262 -39.04 4.33 19.98
CA GLN A 262 -38.84 2.94 20.35
C GLN A 262 -39.80 2.04 19.61
N SER A 263 -39.31 0.92 19.10
CA SER A 263 -40.17 -0.22 18.81
C SER A 263 -39.42 -1.51 19.07
N THR A 264 -39.90 -2.18 20.10
CA THR A 264 -39.64 -3.58 20.46
C THR A 264 -40.22 -4.51 19.41
N GLY A 265 -39.45 -5.43 18.84
CA GLY A 265 -40.00 -6.44 17.97
C GLY A 265 -39.02 -7.41 17.36
N SER A 266 -38.95 -8.59 17.97
CA SER A 266 -38.63 -9.87 17.34
C SER A 266 -37.20 -10.20 16.94
N LEU A 267 -36.53 -10.86 17.85
CA LEU A 267 -35.31 -11.63 17.71
C LEU A 267 -35.55 -12.99 16.99
N ARG A 268 -35.70 -13.05 15.69
CA ARG A 268 -35.64 -14.36 14.99
C ARG A 268 -35.29 -14.37 13.49
N GLU A 269 -34.87 -13.27 12.87
CA GLU A 269 -34.58 -13.27 11.42
C GLU A 269 -33.17 -12.83 10.99
N ASN A 270 -32.19 -12.83 11.88
CA ASN A 270 -30.94 -12.11 11.60
C ASN A 270 -29.70 -12.99 11.35
N THR A 271 -29.84 -14.32 11.25
CA THR A 271 -28.65 -15.20 11.07
C THR A 271 -28.26 -15.46 9.62
N SER A 272 -29.19 -15.32 8.65
CA SER A 272 -28.84 -15.51 7.23
C SER A 272 -28.35 -14.24 6.56
N ARG A 273 -28.74 -13.04 7.04
CA ARG A 273 -28.26 -11.77 6.47
C ARG A 273 -26.79 -11.47 6.78
N ARG A 274 -26.28 -11.88 7.95
CA ARG A 274 -24.88 -11.65 8.35
C ARG A 274 -23.85 -12.40 7.50
N ARG A 275 -24.23 -13.44 6.76
CA ARG A 275 -23.34 -14.18 5.86
C ARG A 275 -23.06 -13.52 4.53
N LEU A 276 -23.82 -12.48 4.17
CA LEU A 276 -23.73 -11.79 2.88
C LEU A 276 -23.06 -10.42 2.97
N GLU A 277 -22.74 -9.96 4.17
CA GLU A 277 -22.09 -8.67 4.40
C GLU A 277 -20.58 -8.89 4.52
N MET A 278 -19.84 -8.26 3.63
CA MET A 278 -18.40 -8.10 3.80
C MET A 278 -18.12 -7.08 4.91
N PRO A 279 -16.99 -7.17 5.62
CA PRO A 279 -16.66 -6.24 6.68
C PRO A 279 -16.65 -4.78 6.21
N GLY A 280 -17.04 -3.87 7.09
CA GLY A 280 -17.45 -2.51 6.80
C GLY A 280 -16.40 -1.49 6.33
N HIS A 281 -15.15 -1.88 6.12
CA HIS A 281 -14.10 -0.94 5.73
C HIS A 281 -14.05 -0.64 4.23
N HIS A 282 -14.40 -1.61 3.41
CA HIS A 282 -14.39 -1.48 1.94
C HIS A 282 -15.54 -2.28 1.39
N ASP A 283 -16.71 -1.93 1.89
CA ASP A 283 -17.96 -2.58 1.64
C ASP A 283 -18.23 -2.83 0.18
N VAL A 284 -18.19 -4.08 -0.22
CA VAL A 284 -19.10 -4.53 -1.24
C VAL A 284 -20.28 -5.18 -0.54
N ARG A 285 -21.34 -4.46 -0.47
CA ARG A 285 -22.62 -5.02 -0.10
C ARG A 285 -23.30 -5.53 -1.35
N PRO A 286 -24.23 -6.48 -1.24
CA PRO A 286 -25.00 -6.94 -2.39
C PRO A 286 -25.56 -5.79 -3.25
N GLU A 287 -25.98 -4.70 -2.62
CA GLU A 287 -26.46 -3.48 -3.29
C GLU A 287 -25.40 -2.74 -4.12
N ASN A 288 -24.10 -3.02 -3.88
CA ASN A 288 -23.00 -2.41 -4.62
C ASN A 288 -22.56 -3.24 -5.83
N ILE A 289 -23.12 -4.44 -6.02
CA ILE A 289 -22.79 -5.29 -7.17
C ILE A 289 -23.35 -4.65 -8.45
N ASN A 290 -22.46 -4.20 -9.30
CA ASN A 290 -22.83 -3.69 -10.61
C ASN A 290 -22.82 -4.84 -11.63
N LEU A 291 -23.97 -5.47 -11.86
CA LEU A 291 -24.13 -6.61 -12.73
C LEU A 291 -23.63 -6.35 -14.17
N LYS A 292 -23.84 -5.15 -14.70
CA LYS A 292 -23.38 -4.79 -16.06
C LYS A 292 -21.86 -4.80 -16.13
N ARG A 293 -21.19 -4.22 -15.13
CA ARG A 293 -19.73 -4.17 -15.08
C ARG A 293 -19.14 -5.56 -14.79
N LEU A 294 -19.75 -6.30 -13.89
CA LEU A 294 -19.37 -7.67 -13.59
C LEU A 294 -19.47 -8.54 -14.87
N GLY A 295 -20.60 -8.48 -15.57
CA GLY A 295 -20.79 -9.21 -16.81
C GLY A 295 -19.81 -8.86 -17.91
N ALA A 296 -19.46 -7.57 -18.05
CA ALA A 296 -18.46 -7.14 -19.02
C ALA A 296 -17.06 -7.70 -18.73
N VAL A 297 -16.68 -7.77 -17.44
CA VAL A 297 -15.39 -8.35 -17.02
C VAL A 297 -15.41 -9.87 -17.21
N LEU A 298 -16.48 -10.54 -16.80
CA LEU A 298 -16.63 -11.98 -16.97
C LEU A 298 -16.62 -12.40 -18.44
N ALA A 299 -17.25 -11.62 -19.35
CA ALA A 299 -17.20 -11.90 -20.77
C ALA A 299 -15.75 -11.86 -21.32
N VAL A 300 -14.97 -10.85 -20.90
CA VAL A 300 -13.54 -10.77 -21.26
C VAL A 300 -12.73 -11.92 -20.64
N ALA A 301 -13.04 -12.28 -19.39
CA ALA A 301 -12.36 -13.39 -18.71
C ALA A 301 -12.63 -14.73 -19.39
N TYR A 302 -13.88 -14.98 -19.75
CA TYR A 302 -14.32 -16.21 -20.41
C TYR A 302 -13.69 -16.42 -21.80
N GLU A 303 -13.47 -15.32 -22.54
CA GLU A 303 -12.80 -15.38 -23.85
C GLU A 303 -11.27 -15.55 -23.73
N ARG A 304 -10.70 -15.31 -22.55
CA ARG A 304 -9.28 -15.48 -22.29
C ARG A 304 -9.08 -16.75 -21.49
N ASP A 305 -8.17 -17.60 -21.93
CA ASP A 305 -7.77 -18.79 -21.17
C ASP A 305 -6.83 -18.35 -20.02
N LEU A 306 -7.44 -17.99 -18.88
CA LEU A 306 -6.73 -17.52 -17.72
C LEU A 306 -6.18 -18.70 -16.93
N HIS A 307 -4.88 -18.69 -16.64
CA HIS A 307 -4.24 -19.83 -15.97
C HIS A 307 -4.15 -19.65 -14.45
N ASP A 308 -4.15 -18.42 -13.97
CA ASP A 308 -3.99 -18.13 -12.55
C ASP A 308 -4.70 -16.84 -12.11
N PHE A 309 -4.74 -16.62 -10.79
CA PHE A 309 -5.35 -15.43 -10.21
C PHE A 309 -4.57 -14.15 -10.54
N ALA A 310 -3.27 -14.22 -10.80
CA ALA A 310 -2.48 -13.06 -11.20
C ALA A 310 -2.90 -12.56 -12.59
N GLU A 311 -3.20 -13.47 -13.52
CA GLU A 311 -3.76 -13.12 -14.83
C GLU A 311 -5.16 -12.54 -14.73
N LEU A 312 -6.00 -13.06 -13.82
CA LEU A 312 -7.30 -12.47 -13.53
C LEU A 312 -7.14 -11.01 -13.06
N LEU A 313 -6.20 -10.72 -12.15
CA LEU A 313 -5.93 -9.34 -11.68
C LEU A 313 -5.49 -8.39 -12.80
N LEU A 314 -4.84 -8.91 -13.83
CA LEU A 314 -4.36 -8.12 -14.97
C LEU A 314 -5.45 -7.80 -16.01
N LEU A 315 -6.65 -8.38 -15.88
CA LEU A 315 -7.75 -8.07 -16.80
C LEU A 315 -8.06 -6.57 -16.83
N GLU A 316 -8.31 -6.09 -18.03
CA GLU A 316 -8.76 -4.72 -18.24
C GLU A 316 -10.11 -4.49 -17.56
N ASN A 317 -10.28 -3.32 -16.97
CA ASN A 317 -11.49 -2.93 -16.26
C ASN A 317 -11.86 -3.74 -15.00
N LEU A 318 -11.05 -4.72 -14.59
CA LEU A 318 -11.19 -5.33 -13.28
C LEU A 318 -10.73 -4.33 -12.21
N GLY A 319 -11.67 -3.67 -11.58
CA GLY A 319 -11.42 -2.76 -10.45
C GLY A 319 -11.68 -3.43 -9.10
N PRO A 320 -11.32 -2.77 -7.99
CA PRO A 320 -11.46 -3.34 -6.64
C PRO A 320 -12.89 -3.79 -6.33
N ARG A 321 -13.90 -2.99 -6.66
CA ARG A 321 -15.31 -3.36 -6.42
C ARG A 321 -15.77 -4.59 -7.22
N THR A 322 -15.29 -4.76 -8.44
CA THR A 322 -15.65 -5.95 -9.25
C THR A 322 -14.98 -7.19 -8.68
N LEU A 323 -13.71 -7.08 -8.26
CA LEU A 323 -12.99 -8.16 -7.60
C LEU A 323 -13.65 -8.56 -6.27
N GLN A 324 -14.05 -7.59 -5.46
CA GLN A 324 -14.80 -7.82 -4.23
C GLN A 324 -16.15 -8.50 -4.50
N SER A 325 -16.84 -8.11 -5.60
CA SER A 325 -18.08 -8.78 -6.00
C SER A 325 -17.87 -10.24 -6.38
N LEU A 326 -16.77 -10.55 -7.07
CA LEU A 326 -16.38 -11.94 -7.37
C LEU A 326 -16.05 -12.71 -6.10
N ALA A 327 -15.31 -12.11 -5.17
CA ALA A 327 -14.99 -12.73 -3.87
C ALA A 327 -16.26 -13.03 -3.07
N LEU A 328 -17.24 -12.11 -3.04
CA LEU A 328 -18.53 -12.34 -2.39
C LEU A 328 -19.29 -13.51 -3.03
N ILE A 329 -19.34 -13.57 -4.36
CA ILE A 329 -19.99 -14.67 -5.07
C ILE A 329 -19.28 -15.98 -4.77
N SER A 330 -17.95 -16.01 -4.81
CA SER A 330 -17.17 -17.22 -4.51
C SER A 330 -17.38 -17.71 -3.08
N GLU A 331 -17.54 -16.82 -2.11
CA GLU A 331 -17.81 -17.19 -0.72
C GLU A 331 -19.24 -17.72 -0.52
N VAL A 332 -20.22 -17.02 -1.07
CA VAL A 332 -21.64 -17.31 -0.80
C VAL A 332 -22.15 -18.46 -1.67
N VAL A 333 -21.77 -18.51 -2.95
CA VAL A 333 -22.26 -19.51 -3.91
C VAL A 333 -21.39 -20.76 -3.90
N HIS A 334 -20.06 -20.57 -3.89
CA HIS A 334 -19.09 -21.68 -4.01
C HIS A 334 -18.50 -22.11 -2.67
N GLY A 335 -18.84 -21.43 -1.57
CA GLY A 335 -18.37 -21.76 -0.22
C GLY A 335 -16.88 -21.56 0.00
N ALA A 336 -16.23 -20.75 -0.85
CA ALA A 336 -14.80 -20.46 -0.80
C ALA A 336 -14.55 -19.21 0.06
N PRO A 337 -14.07 -19.33 1.33
CA PRO A 337 -14.00 -18.20 2.23
C PRO A 337 -12.90 -17.21 1.84
N SER A 338 -13.25 -15.94 1.80
CA SER A 338 -12.30 -14.84 1.72
C SER A 338 -11.56 -14.66 3.05
N ARG A 339 -10.40 -13.98 3.02
CA ARG A 339 -9.66 -13.61 4.21
C ARG A 339 -9.85 -12.14 4.52
N PHE A 340 -9.97 -11.85 5.82
CA PHE A 340 -10.23 -10.52 6.34
C PHE A 340 -9.22 -10.18 7.42
N SER A 341 -8.06 -9.67 6.98
CA SER A 341 -6.98 -9.27 7.87
C SER A 341 -6.17 -8.17 7.20
N ASP A 342 -5.90 -7.09 7.92
CA ASP A 342 -5.04 -6.04 7.37
C ASP A 342 -3.57 -6.48 7.38
N PRO A 343 -2.90 -6.56 6.23
CA PRO A 343 -1.49 -6.93 6.16
C PRO A 343 -0.53 -5.81 6.60
N ALA A 344 -1.02 -4.60 6.94
CA ALA A 344 -0.17 -3.52 7.41
C ALA A 344 0.48 -3.87 8.76
N ARG A 345 1.82 -3.75 8.81
CA ARG A 345 2.64 -4.14 9.96
C ARG A 345 3.41 -2.97 10.59
N PHE A 346 3.53 -1.84 9.90
CA PHE A 346 4.37 -0.72 10.32
C PHE A 346 3.61 0.58 10.23
N SER A 347 3.52 1.33 11.32
CA SER A 347 2.79 2.60 11.38
C SER A 347 3.69 3.83 11.49
N PHE A 348 4.91 3.79 10.99
CA PHE A 348 5.85 4.90 11.08
C PHE A 348 5.39 6.20 10.39
N ALA A 349 4.53 6.09 9.41
CA ALA A 349 4.15 7.22 8.56
C ALA A 349 3.07 8.15 9.18
N HIS A 350 2.44 7.73 10.27
CA HIS A 350 1.28 8.42 10.83
C HIS A 350 1.59 8.88 12.24
N GLY A 351 2.19 10.03 12.32
CA GLY A 351 2.63 10.72 13.51
C GLY A 351 1.81 10.55 14.77
N GLY A 352 2.19 9.60 15.61
CA GLY A 352 1.91 9.64 17.01
C GLY A 352 0.51 9.29 17.49
N LYS A 353 -0.36 8.80 16.65
CA LYS A 353 -1.66 8.25 17.06
C LYS A 353 -1.58 6.79 17.49
N ASP A 354 -0.60 6.06 16.95
CA ASP A 354 -0.35 4.67 17.34
C ASP A 354 0.48 4.67 18.62
N ARG A 355 -0.15 4.40 19.73
CA ARG A 355 0.52 4.30 21.04
C ARG A 355 1.45 3.09 21.15
N HIS A 356 1.39 2.18 20.19
CA HIS A 356 2.24 0.99 20.10
C HIS A 356 2.89 0.91 18.72
N PRO A 357 4.13 1.44 18.56
CA PRO A 357 4.90 1.18 17.36
C PRO A 357 5.13 -0.34 17.24
N PHE A 358 5.02 -0.82 16.01
CA PHE A 358 5.27 -2.23 15.72
C PHE A 358 6.73 -2.55 16.09
N PRO A 359 7.01 -3.55 16.94
CA PRO A 359 8.38 -3.82 17.36
C PRO A 359 9.18 -4.33 16.17
N VAL A 360 10.22 -3.59 15.83
CA VAL A 360 11.26 -4.09 14.93
C VAL A 360 12.24 -4.89 15.80
N PRO A 361 12.59 -6.15 15.42
CA PRO A 361 13.57 -6.91 16.17
C PRO A 361 14.85 -6.10 16.39
N LEU A 362 15.34 -6.01 17.64
CA LEU A 362 16.49 -5.18 18.01
C LEU A 362 17.69 -5.40 17.10
N LYS A 363 17.98 -6.65 16.75
CA LYS A 363 19.06 -6.99 15.83
C LYS A 363 18.91 -6.31 14.47
N THR A 364 17.72 -6.38 13.88
CA THR A 364 17.41 -5.75 12.57
C THR A 364 17.47 -4.23 12.66
N TYR A 365 16.99 -3.68 13.79
CA TYR A 365 17.07 -2.25 14.09
C TYR A 365 18.52 -1.76 14.13
N ASP A 366 19.35 -2.39 14.96
CA ASP A 366 20.76 -2.03 15.10
C ASP A 366 21.57 -2.22 13.80
N GLU A 367 21.34 -3.31 13.09
CA GLU A 367 21.98 -3.57 11.79
C GLU A 367 21.62 -2.49 10.77
N SER A 368 20.37 -2.08 10.70
CA SER A 368 19.91 -1.04 9.77
C SER A 368 20.50 0.33 10.12
N LEU A 369 20.54 0.69 11.40
CA LEU A 369 21.13 1.95 11.85
C LEU A 369 22.65 1.98 11.65
N ASN A 370 23.36 0.91 12.00
CA ASN A 370 24.80 0.83 11.84
C ASN A 370 25.21 0.88 10.37
N PHE A 371 24.46 0.19 9.51
CA PHE A 371 24.65 0.24 8.07
C PHE A 371 24.46 1.66 7.53
N LEU A 372 23.41 2.35 7.94
CA LEU A 372 23.14 3.72 7.49
C LEU A 372 24.17 4.73 8.03
N ARG A 373 24.62 4.56 9.29
CA ARG A 373 25.71 5.38 9.88
C ARG A 373 27.00 5.20 9.10
N GLY A 374 27.42 3.96 8.85
CA GLY A 374 28.63 3.65 8.08
C GLY A 374 28.57 4.21 6.66
N SER A 375 27.44 4.05 5.97
CA SER A 375 27.24 4.58 4.63
C SER A 375 27.26 6.11 4.58
N LEU A 376 26.71 6.78 5.61
CA LEU A 376 26.75 8.24 5.71
C LEU A 376 28.16 8.75 6.01
N ASP A 377 28.92 8.05 6.87
CA ASP A 377 30.30 8.41 7.19
C ASP A 377 31.22 8.27 5.98
N ALA A 378 31.11 7.18 5.26
CA ALA A 378 31.89 6.91 4.05
C ALA A 378 31.47 7.75 2.83
N ALA A 379 30.26 8.35 2.85
CA ALA A 379 29.75 9.12 1.72
C ALA A 379 30.65 10.33 1.40
N ARG A 380 30.82 10.63 0.10
CA ARG A 380 31.57 11.81 -0.39
C ARG A 380 30.76 13.08 -0.22
N LEU A 381 30.66 13.55 1.01
CA LEU A 381 29.91 14.73 1.44
C LEU A 381 30.81 15.66 2.25
N GLY A 382 30.50 16.95 2.26
CA GLY A 382 31.13 17.89 3.17
C GLY A 382 30.76 17.61 4.65
N ASP A 383 31.63 17.95 5.58
CA ASP A 383 31.48 17.69 7.01
C ASP A 383 30.16 18.20 7.58
N LYS A 384 29.71 19.37 7.10
CA LYS A 384 28.41 19.94 7.52
C LYS A 384 27.23 19.07 7.12
N ASP A 385 27.23 18.52 5.91
CA ASP A 385 26.13 17.67 5.43
C ASP A 385 26.13 16.32 6.14
N LYS A 386 27.31 15.74 6.42
CA LYS A 386 27.47 14.53 7.25
C LYS A 386 26.95 14.77 8.66
N LEU A 387 27.40 15.82 9.32
CA LEU A 387 26.99 16.16 10.68
C LEU A 387 25.47 16.39 10.79
N ASP A 388 24.90 17.09 9.84
CA ASP A 388 23.44 17.28 9.77
C ASP A 388 22.71 15.96 9.53
N GLY A 389 23.26 15.05 8.71
CA GLY A 389 22.74 13.69 8.50
C GLY A 389 22.75 12.87 9.79
N PHE A 390 23.88 12.84 10.51
CA PHE A 390 23.99 12.16 11.81
C PHE A 390 23.04 12.73 12.87
N ARG A 391 22.90 14.04 12.96
CA ARG A 391 21.94 14.67 13.87
C ARG A 391 20.49 14.31 13.58
N ARG A 392 20.13 14.11 12.31
CA ARG A 392 18.79 13.68 11.92
C ARG A 392 18.56 12.23 12.22
N LEU A 393 19.57 11.39 11.96
CA LEU A 393 19.52 9.98 12.32
C LEU A 393 19.37 9.80 13.82
N ASP A 394 20.15 10.53 14.63
CA ASP A 394 20.07 10.49 16.09
C ASP A 394 18.67 10.92 16.62
N ARG A 395 18.09 11.97 16.03
CA ARG A 395 16.70 12.37 16.38
C ARG A 395 15.68 11.30 16.00
N PHE A 396 15.82 10.66 14.85
CA PHE A 396 14.97 9.55 14.45
C PHE A 396 15.09 8.38 15.44
N VAL A 397 16.31 7.98 15.75
CA VAL A 397 16.60 6.91 16.71
C VAL A 397 15.95 7.19 18.07
N ARG A 398 16.20 8.36 18.65
CA ARG A 398 15.59 8.74 19.95
C ARG A 398 14.06 8.75 19.89
N ALA A 399 13.47 9.21 18.80
CA ALA A 399 12.03 9.22 18.64
C ALA A 399 11.43 7.80 18.54
N VAL A 400 12.14 6.87 17.93
CA VAL A 400 11.73 5.45 17.89
C VAL A 400 11.95 4.80 19.25
N GLU A 401 13.14 4.98 19.86
CA GLU A 401 13.51 4.35 21.15
C GLU A 401 12.60 4.79 22.32
N THR A 402 12.11 6.03 22.33
CA THR A 402 11.15 6.48 23.36
C THR A 402 9.80 5.74 23.30
N ARG A 403 9.53 5.03 22.22
CA ARG A 403 8.27 4.29 21.99
C ARG A 403 8.49 2.80 21.82
N PHE A 404 9.72 2.36 21.95
CA PHE A 404 10.12 0.98 21.69
C PHE A 404 10.10 0.17 22.98
N ASP A 405 9.48 -1.02 22.92
CA ASP A 405 9.60 -2.05 23.95
C ASP A 405 10.64 -3.08 23.51
N PRO A 406 11.86 -3.07 24.07
CA PRO A 406 12.95 -3.95 23.63
C PRO A 406 12.70 -5.43 23.99
N GLU A 407 11.78 -5.71 24.92
CA GLU A 407 11.43 -7.06 25.35
C GLU A 407 10.17 -7.61 24.65
N ALA A 408 9.53 -6.81 23.81
CA ALA A 408 8.34 -7.24 23.08
C ALA A 408 8.64 -8.41 22.15
N ASP A 409 7.94 -9.51 22.35
CA ASP A 409 7.94 -10.63 21.40
C ASP A 409 7.16 -10.23 20.14
N PHE A 410 7.88 -10.04 19.04
CA PHE A 410 7.34 -9.65 17.75
C PHE A 410 6.19 -10.56 17.28
N LYS A 411 6.32 -11.87 17.48
CA LYS A 411 5.26 -12.83 17.09
C LYS A 411 4.04 -12.71 17.99
N ALA A 412 4.26 -12.50 19.29
CA ALA A 412 3.17 -12.31 20.25
C ALA A 412 2.42 -11.00 19.98
N VAL A 413 3.11 -9.92 19.62
CA VAL A 413 2.49 -8.63 19.24
C VAL A 413 1.66 -8.78 17.97
N ILE A 414 2.17 -9.45 16.94
CA ILE A 414 1.40 -9.75 15.71
C ILE A 414 0.15 -10.57 16.03
N ALA A 415 0.31 -11.66 16.76
CA ALA A 415 -0.82 -12.51 17.11
C ALA A 415 -1.87 -11.76 17.95
N HIS A 416 -1.42 -10.88 18.83
CA HIS A 416 -2.31 -10.01 19.61
C HIS A 416 -3.06 -9.03 18.71
N GLU A 417 -2.37 -8.32 17.80
CA GLU A 417 -2.98 -7.38 16.87
C GLU A 417 -3.95 -8.07 15.91
N GLU A 418 -3.59 -9.25 15.40
CA GLU A 418 -4.50 -10.07 14.60
C GLU A 418 -5.77 -10.45 15.37
N ALA A 419 -5.62 -10.83 16.64
CA ALA A 419 -6.73 -11.23 17.49
C ALA A 419 -7.69 -10.07 17.84
N ILE A 420 -7.17 -8.87 18.09
CA ILE A 420 -7.98 -7.70 18.45
C ILE A 420 -8.47 -6.89 17.24
N SER A 421 -7.84 -7.05 16.09
CA SER A 421 -8.16 -6.35 14.84
C SER A 421 -9.65 -6.35 14.50
N PRO A 422 -10.39 -7.48 14.59
CA PRO A 422 -11.82 -7.50 14.35
C PRO A 422 -12.66 -6.66 15.32
N SER A 423 -12.16 -6.43 16.54
CA SER A 423 -12.87 -5.67 17.57
C SER A 423 -12.66 -4.16 17.44
N LEU A 424 -11.67 -3.75 16.67
CA LEU A 424 -11.27 -2.34 16.52
C LEU A 424 -11.89 -1.65 15.30
N ASP A 425 -12.64 -2.38 14.46
CA ASP A 425 -13.31 -1.83 13.27
C ASP A 425 -12.42 -0.90 12.43
N GLY A 426 -11.13 -1.23 12.28
CA GLY A 426 -10.17 -0.42 11.54
C GLY A 426 -9.69 0.82 12.26
N ARG A 427 -9.92 0.93 13.55
CA ARG A 427 -9.29 1.92 14.39
C ARG A 427 -7.95 1.41 14.86
N SER A 428 -6.91 2.23 14.77
CA SER A 428 -5.65 1.91 15.42
C SER A 428 -5.85 1.92 16.93
N VAL A 429 -5.31 0.92 17.55
CA VAL A 429 -5.21 0.59 18.96
C VAL A 429 -5.61 1.71 19.93
N PHE A 430 -6.64 1.47 20.74
CA PHE A 430 -6.97 2.20 21.99
C PHE A 430 -7.48 3.65 21.92
N ASP A 431 -7.89 4.18 20.80
CA ASP A 431 -8.56 5.48 20.81
C ASP A 431 -10.08 5.32 20.77
N ASP A 432 -10.70 5.34 21.96
CA ASP A 432 -12.15 5.24 22.14
C ASP A 432 -12.91 6.52 21.72
N LYS A 433 -12.22 7.52 21.21
CA LYS A 433 -12.83 8.78 20.79
C LYS A 433 -12.67 8.97 19.29
N PRO A 434 -13.78 9.16 18.55
CA PRO A 434 -13.69 9.60 17.16
C PRO A 434 -12.96 10.96 17.14
N HIS A 435 -11.78 10.98 16.53
CA HIS A 435 -11.05 12.21 16.32
C HIS A 435 -11.80 13.05 15.30
N GLN A 436 -12.41 14.13 15.73
CA GLN A 436 -12.79 15.19 14.81
C GLN A 436 -11.47 15.72 14.18
N PRO A 437 -11.37 15.76 12.86
CA PRO A 437 -10.24 16.42 12.22
C PRO A 437 -10.29 17.89 12.63
N SER A 438 -9.24 18.36 13.30
CA SER A 438 -9.09 19.79 13.54
C SER A 438 -8.90 20.44 12.17
N LEU A 439 -9.90 21.17 11.74
CA LEU A 439 -9.81 22.18 10.70
C LEU A 439 -8.98 23.34 11.24
N PHE A 440 -7.66 23.27 11.16
CA PHE A 440 -6.77 24.45 11.14
C PHE A 440 -5.41 24.02 10.56
#